data_919f7cd416f154bfd3602a7d7eae6a81
#
_entry.id   919f7cd416f154bfd3602a7d7eae6a81
#
_cell.length_a   1.000
_cell.length_b   1.000
_cell.length_c   1.000
_cell.angle_alpha   90.00
_cell.angle_beta   90.00
_cell.angle_gamma   90.00
#
_symmetry.space_group_name_H-M   'P 1'
#
loop_
_entity.id
_entity.type
_entity.pdbx_description
1 polymer ?
#
loop_
_entity_poly.entity_id
_entity_poly.type
_entity_poly.pdbx_seq_one_letter_code
_entity_poly.pdbx_strand_id
1 'polypeptide(L)'
;MKKIILFVLLPMLFSCGVSDERIDAYERATKKVKKASSSEALEMIAYDLHKELYEIDAKEEMSLAQMKSLAVAGNEKCKEVVEAVAKAKSLFDEALSDKETVYYLERITDNKVEQ
;
A
#
# COMPACT_ATOMS: atom_id res chain seq x y z
N MET A 1 -1.10 16.97 -23.62
CA MET A 1 -0.79 16.59 -23.57
C MET A 1 -0.98 15.62 -23.50
N LYS A 2 -1.25 15.32 -23.47
CA LYS A 2 -1.35 14.48 -23.41
C LYS A 2 -0.60 13.61 -23.36
N LYS A 3 0.00 13.63 -23.63
CA LYS A 3 1.05 12.91 -23.75
C LYS A 3 1.53 12.45 -22.48
N ILE A 4 1.50 13.18 -21.63
CA ILE A 4 1.83 12.82 -20.35
C ILE A 4 1.12 11.63 -19.88
N ILE A 5 -0.12 11.57 -20.20
CA ILE A 5 -0.91 10.46 -19.87
C ILE A 5 -0.37 9.21 -20.43
N LEU A 6 0.14 9.30 -21.63
CA LEU A 6 0.66 8.16 -22.27
C LEU A 6 1.76 7.52 -21.52
N PHE A 7 2.72 8.28 -21.07
CA PHE A 7 3.82 7.63 -20.46
C PHE A 7 3.53 7.21 -19.04
N VAL A 8 2.56 7.80 -18.46
CA VAL A 8 2.11 7.33 -17.18
C VAL A 8 1.43 6.00 -17.35
N LEU A 9 0.77 5.83 -18.46
CA LEU A 9 0.14 4.58 -18.73
C LEU A 9 1.09 3.44 -18.89
N LEU A 10 2.29 3.74 -19.24
CA LEU A 10 3.25 2.71 -19.44
C LEU A 10 3.39 1.78 -18.28
N PRO A 11 3.67 2.25 -17.09
CA PRO A 11 3.69 1.34 -15.95
C PRO A 11 2.34 0.71 -15.70
N MET A 12 1.31 1.43 -16.04
CA MET A 12 -0.02 0.87 -15.82
C MET A 12 -0.30 -0.27 -16.75
N LEU A 13 0.28 -0.23 -17.93
CA LEU A 13 0.12 -1.32 -18.86
C LEU A 13 0.67 -2.60 -18.30
N PHE A 14 1.75 -2.52 -17.59
CA PHE A 14 2.28 -3.72 -16.97
C PHE A 14 1.35 -4.22 -15.90
N SER A 15 0.77 -3.33 -15.16
CA SER A 15 -0.12 -3.76 -14.12
C SER A 15 -1.47 -4.13 -14.65
N CYS A 16 -1.75 -3.82 -15.88
CA CYS A 16 -3.03 -4.20 -16.43
C CYS A 16 -3.25 -5.67 -16.44
N GLY A 17 -2.20 -6.46 -16.47
CA GLY A 17 -2.35 -7.88 -16.42
C GLY A 17 -2.65 -8.36 -15.02
N VAL A 18 -2.53 -7.48 -14.04
CA VAL A 18 -2.76 -7.84 -12.65
C VAL A 18 -3.70 -6.85 -12.04
N SER A 19 -4.90 -7.30 -11.72
CA SER A 19 -5.94 -6.44 -11.18
C SER A 19 -6.44 -7.07 -9.89
N ASP A 20 -6.37 -6.33 -8.80
CA ASP A 20 -6.79 -6.86 -7.51
C ASP A 20 -7.13 -5.69 -6.60
N GLU A 21 -8.22 -5.83 -5.86
CA GLU A 21 -8.67 -4.75 -4.97
C GLU A 21 -7.66 -4.47 -3.86
N ARG A 22 -6.86 -5.47 -3.50
CA ARG A 22 -5.84 -5.27 -2.46
C ARG A 22 -4.77 -4.30 -2.93
N ILE A 23 -4.40 -4.39 -4.21
CA ILE A 23 -3.44 -3.46 -4.79
C ILE A 23 -4.00 -2.04 -4.72
N ASP A 24 -5.25 -1.88 -5.13
CA ASP A 24 -5.90 -0.57 -5.11
C ASP A 24 -5.97 -0.01 -3.69
N ALA A 25 -6.26 -0.86 -2.72
CA ALA A 25 -6.35 -0.44 -1.33
C ALA A 25 -5.01 0.11 -0.83
N TYR A 26 -3.94 -0.61 -1.12
CA TYR A 26 -2.61 -0.13 -0.72
C TYR A 26 -2.26 1.18 -1.42
N GLU A 27 -2.60 1.30 -2.69
CA GLU A 27 -2.26 2.52 -3.43
C GLU A 27 -3.02 3.72 -2.89
N ARG A 28 -4.31 3.55 -2.58
CA ARG A 28 -5.08 4.63 -1.99
C ARG A 28 -4.53 5.03 -0.64
N ALA A 29 -4.18 4.04 0.17
CA ALA A 29 -3.63 4.31 1.50
C ALA A 29 -2.30 5.02 1.40
N THR A 30 -1.46 4.63 0.44
CA THR A 30 -0.17 5.29 0.23
C THR A 30 -0.36 6.77 -0.07
N LYS A 31 -1.31 7.09 -0.92
CA LYS A 31 -1.59 8.49 -1.24
C LYS A 31 -2.06 9.25 -0.01
N LYS A 32 -2.89 8.62 0.81
CA LYS A 32 -3.38 9.26 2.03
C LYS A 32 -2.24 9.52 3.01
N VAL A 33 -1.32 8.58 3.12
CA VAL A 33 -0.18 8.74 4.02
C VAL A 33 0.65 9.94 3.59
N LYS A 34 0.87 10.07 2.29
CA LYS A 34 1.69 11.17 1.80
C LYS A 34 1.06 12.54 2.08
N LYS A 35 -0.26 12.57 2.22
CA LYS A 35 -0.97 13.81 2.50
C LYS A 35 -1.28 14.00 3.97
N ALA A 36 -0.97 13.01 4.80
CA ALA A 36 -1.32 13.08 6.21
C ALA A 36 -0.53 14.17 6.90
N SER A 37 -1.17 14.83 7.87
CA SER A 37 -0.54 15.93 8.58
C SER A 37 -0.43 15.69 10.08
N SER A 38 -0.72 14.49 10.56
CA SER A 38 -0.61 14.17 11.97
C SER A 38 -0.38 12.69 12.16
N SER A 39 0.17 12.32 13.30
CA SER A 39 0.39 10.90 13.59
C SER A 39 -0.93 10.18 13.79
N GLU A 40 -1.93 10.87 14.31
CA GLU A 40 -3.26 10.26 14.46
C GLU A 40 -3.83 9.92 13.09
N ALA A 41 -3.61 10.79 12.11
CA ALA A 41 -4.08 10.49 10.75
C ALA A 41 -3.41 9.24 10.21
N LEU A 42 -2.13 9.06 10.49
CA LEU A 42 -1.42 7.86 10.03
C LEU A 42 -2.00 6.61 10.66
N GLU A 43 -2.31 6.67 11.95
CA GLU A 43 -2.89 5.52 12.63
C GLU A 43 -4.25 5.15 12.04
N MET A 44 -5.05 6.16 11.75
CA MET A 44 -6.36 5.92 11.15
C MET A 44 -6.24 5.32 9.76
N ILE A 45 -5.29 5.81 8.98
CA ILE A 45 -5.07 5.27 7.64
C ILE A 45 -4.69 3.80 7.71
N ALA A 46 -3.78 3.46 8.62
CA ALA A 46 -3.35 2.08 8.77
C ALA A 46 -4.49 1.20 9.25
N TYR A 47 -5.28 1.69 10.19
CA TYR A 47 -6.41 0.92 10.71
C TYR A 47 -7.43 0.66 9.60
N ASP A 48 -7.78 1.72 8.86
CA ASP A 48 -8.76 1.59 7.79
C ASP A 48 -8.27 0.66 6.70
N LEU A 49 -6.98 0.70 6.39
CA LEU A 49 -6.41 -0.18 5.40
C LEU A 49 -6.50 -1.63 5.84
N HIS A 50 -6.15 -1.92 7.09
CA HIS A 50 -6.25 -3.26 7.62
C HIS A 50 -7.68 -3.79 7.53
N LYS A 51 -8.62 -2.94 7.90
CA LYS A 51 -10.02 -3.32 7.84
C LYS A 51 -10.46 -3.60 6.42
N GLU A 52 -10.06 -2.74 5.51
CA GLU A 52 -10.42 -2.90 4.10
C GLU A 52 -9.83 -4.18 3.53
N LEU A 53 -8.57 -4.46 3.83
CA LEU A 53 -7.94 -5.69 3.34
C LEU A 53 -8.63 -6.93 3.88
N TYR A 54 -9.03 -6.89 5.13
CA TYR A 54 -9.73 -8.02 5.72
C TYR A 54 -11.07 -8.25 5.01
N GLU A 55 -11.76 -7.17 4.72
CA GLU A 55 -13.05 -7.26 4.03
C GLU A 55 -12.89 -7.76 2.61
N ILE A 56 -11.84 -7.33 1.93
CA ILE A 56 -11.57 -7.81 0.57
C ILE A 56 -11.30 -9.30 0.59
N ASP A 57 -10.43 -9.75 1.51
CA ASP A 57 -10.13 -11.17 1.62
C ASP A 57 -11.38 -12.00 1.89
N ALA A 58 -12.30 -11.46 2.67
CA ALA A 58 -13.50 -12.19 3.05
C ALA A 58 -14.46 -12.37 1.87
N LYS A 59 -14.47 -11.40 0.94
CA LYS A 59 -15.43 -11.49 -0.15
C LYS A 59 -14.86 -12.01 -1.46
N GLU A 60 -13.54 -12.06 -1.58
CA GLU A 60 -12.92 -12.60 -2.78
C GLU A 60 -12.93 -14.11 -2.74
N GLU A 61 -12.87 -14.72 -3.92
CA GLU A 61 -12.86 -16.16 -4.00
C GLU A 61 -11.65 -16.76 -3.29
N MET A 62 -10.59 -16.02 -3.27
CA MET A 62 -9.33 -16.53 -2.76
C MET A 62 -8.67 -15.48 -1.90
N SER A 63 -8.29 -15.87 -0.69
CA SER A 63 -7.57 -14.96 0.18
C SER A 63 -6.13 -14.82 -0.29
N LEU A 64 -5.45 -13.80 0.19
CA LEU A 64 -4.05 -13.61 -0.16
C LEU A 64 -3.21 -14.80 0.28
N ALA A 65 -3.51 -15.36 1.45
CA ALA A 65 -2.78 -16.53 1.94
C ALA A 65 -2.92 -17.72 1.00
N GLN A 66 -4.13 -17.93 0.49
CA GLN A 66 -4.35 -19.00 -0.47
C GLN A 66 -3.58 -18.77 -1.76
N MET A 67 -3.57 -17.52 -2.23
CA MET A 67 -2.81 -17.19 -3.43
C MET A 67 -1.34 -17.43 -3.23
N LYS A 68 -0.81 -17.11 -2.05
CA LYS A 68 0.60 -17.34 -1.77
C LYS A 68 0.93 -18.83 -1.84
N SER A 69 0.06 -19.65 -1.29
CA SER A 69 0.27 -21.10 -1.35
C SER A 69 0.29 -21.60 -2.78
N LEU A 70 -0.65 -21.13 -3.58
CA LEU A 70 -0.69 -21.55 -4.98
C LEU A 70 0.49 -21.04 -5.77
N ALA A 71 0.95 -19.84 -5.45
CA ALA A 71 2.13 -19.28 -6.11
C ALA A 71 3.36 -20.15 -5.86
N VAL A 72 3.52 -20.57 -4.61
CA VAL A 72 4.64 -21.44 -4.24
C VAL A 72 4.53 -22.78 -4.98
N ALA A 73 3.30 -23.23 -5.19
CA ALA A 73 3.07 -24.49 -5.90
C ALA A 73 3.21 -24.37 -7.43
N GLY A 74 3.49 -23.15 -7.92
CA GLY A 74 3.76 -22.96 -9.33
C GLY A 74 2.68 -22.28 -10.14
N ASN A 75 1.63 -21.77 -9.50
CA ASN A 75 0.58 -21.08 -10.22
C ASN A 75 1.06 -19.67 -10.59
N GLU A 76 1.30 -19.46 -11.87
CA GLU A 76 1.88 -18.21 -12.35
C GLU A 76 0.96 -17.00 -12.13
N LYS A 77 -0.33 -17.19 -12.33
CA LYS A 77 -1.25 -16.09 -12.15
C LYS A 77 -1.29 -15.63 -10.71
N CYS A 78 -1.34 -16.57 -9.79
CA CYS A 78 -1.31 -16.23 -8.38
C CYS A 78 0.02 -15.59 -8.00
N LYS A 79 1.10 -16.05 -8.59
CA LYS A 79 2.40 -15.47 -8.33
C LYS A 79 2.44 -13.99 -8.75
N GLU A 80 1.88 -13.68 -9.91
CA GLU A 80 1.84 -12.30 -10.38
C GLU A 80 1.06 -11.41 -9.42
N VAL A 81 -0.08 -11.89 -8.97
CA VAL A 81 -0.90 -11.11 -8.05
C VAL A 81 -0.18 -10.91 -6.73
N VAL A 82 0.39 -11.97 -6.19
CA VAL A 82 1.09 -11.91 -4.91
C VAL A 82 2.25 -10.91 -4.99
N GLU A 83 3.00 -10.95 -6.08
CA GLU A 83 4.14 -10.05 -6.24
C GLU A 83 3.67 -8.60 -6.38
N ALA A 84 2.58 -8.37 -7.09
CA ALA A 84 2.06 -7.03 -7.25
C ALA A 84 1.53 -6.46 -5.93
N VAL A 85 0.85 -7.30 -5.15
CA VAL A 85 0.37 -6.88 -3.84
C VAL A 85 1.54 -6.58 -2.92
N ALA A 86 2.58 -7.42 -2.96
CA ALA A 86 3.75 -7.21 -2.12
C ALA A 86 4.44 -5.89 -2.47
N LYS A 87 4.49 -5.56 -3.75
CA LYS A 87 5.10 -4.30 -4.16
C LYS A 87 4.28 -3.11 -3.66
N ALA A 88 2.97 -3.18 -3.79
CA ALA A 88 2.11 -2.10 -3.32
C ALA A 88 2.23 -1.93 -1.81
N LYS A 89 2.32 -3.04 -1.07
CA LYS A 89 2.50 -2.99 0.37
C LYS A 89 3.84 -2.37 0.72
N SER A 90 4.87 -2.70 -0.02
CA SER A 90 6.20 -2.16 0.23
C SER A 90 6.22 -0.64 0.07
N LEU A 91 5.54 -0.13 -0.96
CA LEU A 91 5.47 1.30 -1.18
C LEU A 91 4.69 1.99 -0.06
N PHE A 92 3.63 1.35 0.43
CA PHE A 92 2.87 1.87 1.54
C PHE A 92 3.73 1.90 2.81
N ASP A 93 4.42 0.80 3.09
CA ASP A 93 5.25 0.70 4.29
C ASP A 93 6.35 1.75 4.26
N GLU A 94 6.93 1.99 3.10
CA GLU A 94 7.97 2.99 2.96
C GLU A 94 7.44 4.39 3.22
N ALA A 95 6.30 4.72 2.64
CA ALA A 95 5.69 6.04 2.84
C ALA A 95 5.32 6.24 4.30
N LEU A 96 4.77 5.21 4.94
CA LEU A 96 4.38 5.28 6.34
C LEU A 96 5.61 5.49 7.22
N SER A 97 6.66 4.74 6.96
CA SER A 97 7.89 4.84 7.73
C SER A 97 8.51 6.23 7.61
N ASP A 98 8.50 6.79 6.40
CA ASP A 98 9.03 8.13 6.19
C ASP A 98 8.28 9.16 7.02
N LYS A 99 6.96 9.07 7.04
CA LYS A 99 6.15 10.01 7.80
C LYS A 99 6.32 9.82 9.31
N GLU A 100 6.38 8.59 9.75
CA GLU A 100 6.56 8.32 11.17
C GLU A 100 7.89 8.83 11.66
N THR A 101 8.92 8.75 10.84
CA THR A 101 10.23 9.27 11.20
C THR A 101 10.17 10.77 11.39
N VAL A 102 9.48 11.48 10.50
CA VAL A 102 9.35 12.92 10.63
C VAL A 102 8.68 13.30 11.94
N TYR A 103 7.58 12.63 12.28
CA TYR A 103 6.86 12.93 13.51
C TYR A 103 7.66 12.58 14.74
N TYR A 104 8.43 11.50 14.68
CA TYR A 104 9.29 11.13 15.78
C TYR A 104 10.34 12.20 16.03
N LEU A 105 10.96 12.71 14.95
CA LEU A 105 11.96 13.74 15.07
C LEU A 105 11.37 15.05 15.61
N GLU A 106 10.18 15.38 15.17
CA GLU A 106 9.51 16.58 15.67
C GLU A 106 9.24 16.47 17.16
N ARG A 107 8.83 15.27 17.61
CA ARG A 107 8.55 15.05 19.02
C ARG A 107 9.81 15.20 19.87
N ILE A 108 10.92 14.69 19.39
CA ILE A 108 12.18 14.82 20.09
C ILE A 108 12.57 16.29 20.19
N THR A 109 12.42 17.02 19.11
CA THR A 109 12.77 18.44 19.10
C THR A 109 11.90 19.23 20.08
N ASP A 110 10.60 18.94 20.11
CA ASP A 110 9.70 19.59 21.03
C ASP A 110 10.09 19.33 22.48
N ASN A 111 10.42 18.09 22.77
CA ASN A 111 10.84 17.72 24.13
C ASN A 111 12.10 18.49 24.53
N LYS A 112 13.03 18.63 23.61
CA LYS A 112 14.24 19.36 23.88
C LYS A 112 13.97 20.82 24.17
N VAL A 113 13.07 21.39 23.38
CA VAL A 113 12.76 22.80 23.54
C VAL A 113 12.11 23.07 24.90
N GLU A 114 11.34 22.13 25.38
CA GLU A 114 10.67 22.30 26.67
C GLU A 114 11.63 22.20 27.85
N GLN A 115 12.73 21.59 27.65
CA GLN A 115 13.72 21.47 28.72
C GLN A 115 14.58 22.72 28.79
#